data_aed5ec4a440cedadc36df51da0935933
#
_entry.id   aed5ec4a440cedadc36df51da0935933
#
_cell.length_a   1.000
_cell.length_b   1.000
_cell.length_c   1.000
_cell.angle_alpha   90.00
_cell.angle_beta   90.00
_cell.angle_gamma   90.00
#
_symmetry.space_group_name_H-M   'P 1'
#
loop_
_entity.id
_entity.type
_entity.pdbx_description
1 polymer ?
#
loop_
_entity_poly.entity_id
_entity_poly.type
_entity_poly.pdbx_seq_one_letter_code
_entity_poly.pdbx_strand_id
1 'polypeptide(L)'
;MQINATFILILEILYLITVVSVVVVVISENRNPIKTMAWVLAVVFLPFVGIIWYAFFGQDTTKKHLISKRMYSKLKKRPLDEMETPEEISVPEEHVSLVNLLKNMDYTPLLGGNDVKLFTSAEDKFNQLFADIEQARNHIHVEYYVFMDDELGRRFQEALIRKAQEGLEIRIIYDSFGSRKAKKKFFEAFRMAGIETEPFLKLTWSALTSRLNYRNHRKIVVIDGRIGYTGGMNVADRYIKGCEWGHWRDTHARIEGKGVQGLQSVFLIDWYFVSQTLITSRKYFPLLENLGDVPMQIVNSGPLNDDKNISHGIVQAIYDAKKSIFIQTPYFLPPEAMIDALQAAAIRGVDVRVMISKRSDVPLVQLASRSYIKNMLESNVKVYFYEKGFLHSKMMVFDDSLTLIGSANFDPRSFEQNFEVEAFIYNGKVAKDANEIFTVDQSNSKQVILKEWLKRPLSQRFFESVLRLFAPLL
;
A
#
# COMPACT_ATOMS: atom_id res chain seq x y z
N MET A 1 15.81 32.37 -43.76
CA MET A 1 14.35 32.13 -43.81
C MET A 1 13.70 32.98 -42.76
N GLN A 2 13.19 34.19 -43.14
CA GLN A 2 12.49 35.06 -42.20
C GLN A 2 11.14 34.42 -41.86
N ILE A 3 10.97 33.95 -40.61
CA ILE A 3 9.67 33.50 -40.10
C ILE A 3 8.76 34.74 -40.11
N ASN A 4 7.64 34.63 -40.81
CA ASN A 4 6.70 35.74 -40.97
C ASN A 4 6.14 36.16 -39.58
N ALA A 5 6.21 37.43 -39.22
CA ALA A 5 5.72 37.94 -37.92
C ALA A 5 4.26 37.51 -37.63
N THR A 6 3.46 37.45 -38.66
CA THR A 6 2.05 36.95 -38.58
C THR A 6 2.00 35.49 -38.15
N PHE A 7 2.91 34.65 -38.61
CA PHE A 7 2.96 33.22 -38.22
C PHE A 7 3.34 33.07 -36.73
N ILE A 8 4.31 33.86 -36.23
CA ILE A 8 4.70 33.90 -34.84
C ILE A 8 3.49 34.32 -33.96
N LEU A 9 2.80 35.41 -34.35
CA LEU A 9 1.62 35.91 -33.62
C LEU A 9 0.52 34.84 -33.53
N ILE A 10 0.25 34.12 -34.64
CA ILE A 10 -0.72 33.02 -34.63
C ILE A 10 -0.31 31.92 -33.65
N LEU A 11 0.96 31.52 -33.60
CA LEU A 11 1.46 30.52 -32.67
C LEU A 11 1.34 30.98 -31.21
N GLU A 12 1.62 32.25 -30.92
CA GLU A 12 1.46 32.83 -29.58
C GLU A 12 -0.02 32.84 -29.12
N ILE A 13 -0.92 33.23 -30.02
CA ILE A 13 -2.36 33.21 -29.73
C ILE A 13 -2.87 31.77 -29.48
N LEU A 14 -2.52 30.83 -30.35
CA LEU A 14 -2.87 29.41 -30.17
C LEU A 14 -2.32 28.84 -28.87
N TYR A 15 -1.08 29.21 -28.56
CA TYR A 15 -0.46 28.81 -27.29
C TYR A 15 -1.24 29.40 -26.10
N LEU A 16 -1.54 30.68 -26.09
CA LEU A 16 -2.30 31.34 -25.02
C LEU A 16 -3.68 30.69 -24.83
N ILE A 17 -4.39 30.41 -25.91
CA ILE A 17 -5.69 29.71 -25.88
C ILE A 17 -5.52 28.33 -25.25
N THR A 18 -4.46 27.60 -25.61
CA THR A 18 -4.19 26.26 -25.05
C THR A 18 -3.93 26.34 -23.55
N VAL A 19 -3.09 27.27 -23.11
CA VAL A 19 -2.79 27.47 -21.67
C VAL A 19 -4.07 27.81 -20.89
N VAL A 20 -4.86 28.78 -21.40
CA VAL A 20 -6.13 29.17 -20.75
C VAL A 20 -7.09 28.00 -20.68
N SER A 21 -7.23 27.23 -21.77
CA SER A 21 -8.11 26.06 -21.81
C SER A 21 -7.68 24.99 -20.77
N VAL A 22 -6.37 24.70 -20.67
CA VAL A 22 -5.88 23.74 -19.69
C VAL A 22 -6.10 24.26 -18.26
N VAL A 23 -5.84 25.55 -17.99
CA VAL A 23 -6.10 26.16 -16.68
C VAL A 23 -7.58 26.05 -16.30
N VAL A 24 -8.49 26.33 -17.25
CA VAL A 24 -9.95 26.16 -17.02
C VAL A 24 -10.29 24.71 -16.69
N VAL A 25 -9.74 23.74 -17.42
CA VAL A 25 -9.93 22.31 -17.13
C VAL A 25 -9.41 21.95 -15.72
N VAL A 26 -8.18 22.39 -15.39
CA VAL A 26 -7.56 22.13 -14.07
C VAL A 26 -8.43 22.67 -12.92
N ILE A 27 -8.97 23.88 -13.09
CA ILE A 27 -9.84 24.51 -12.08
C ILE A 27 -11.20 23.79 -12.02
N SER A 28 -11.77 23.41 -13.18
CA SER A 28 -13.10 22.77 -13.28
C SER A 28 -13.16 21.39 -12.63
N GLU A 29 -12.03 20.71 -12.49
CA GLU A 29 -11.97 19.39 -11.87
C GLU A 29 -12.25 19.40 -10.35
N ASN A 30 -12.33 20.59 -9.75
CA ASN A 30 -12.70 20.84 -8.34
C ASN A 30 -11.90 19.96 -7.34
N ARG A 31 -10.58 19.93 -7.53
CA ARG A 31 -9.64 19.15 -6.72
C ARG A 31 -9.15 19.92 -5.49
N ASN A 32 -8.25 19.27 -4.75
CA ASN A 32 -7.52 19.95 -3.68
C ASN A 32 -6.90 21.25 -4.21
N PRO A 33 -7.22 22.42 -3.62
CA PRO A 33 -6.79 23.73 -4.12
C PRO A 33 -5.26 23.85 -4.28
N ILE A 34 -4.49 23.25 -3.38
CA ILE A 34 -3.01 23.29 -3.40
C ILE A 34 -2.48 22.56 -4.64
N LYS A 35 -3.02 21.37 -4.93
CA LYS A 35 -2.66 20.59 -6.14
C LYS A 35 -3.08 21.32 -7.40
N THR A 36 -4.29 21.91 -7.41
CA THR A 36 -4.79 22.72 -8.52
C THR A 36 -3.88 23.90 -8.80
N MET A 37 -3.49 24.65 -7.77
CA MET A 37 -2.60 25.80 -7.89
C MET A 37 -1.21 25.41 -8.39
N ALA A 38 -0.64 24.30 -7.89
CA ALA A 38 0.64 23.79 -8.35
C ALA A 38 0.61 23.46 -9.86
N TRP A 39 -0.46 22.85 -10.36
CA TRP A 39 -0.63 22.55 -11.79
C TRP A 39 -0.83 23.80 -12.62
N VAL A 40 -1.64 24.77 -12.15
CA VAL A 40 -1.83 26.05 -12.82
C VAL A 40 -0.48 26.76 -12.98
N LEU A 41 0.31 26.83 -11.90
CA LEU A 41 1.66 27.43 -11.94
C LEU A 41 2.59 26.67 -12.90
N ALA A 42 2.59 25.34 -12.87
CA ALA A 42 3.39 24.53 -13.78
C ALA A 42 3.04 24.78 -15.25
N VAL A 43 1.75 24.86 -15.59
CA VAL A 43 1.28 25.11 -16.96
C VAL A 43 1.58 26.54 -17.42
N VAL A 44 1.49 27.52 -16.52
CA VAL A 44 1.76 28.94 -16.85
C VAL A 44 3.26 29.22 -16.99
N PHE A 45 4.09 28.74 -16.06
CA PHE A 45 5.52 29.05 -16.04
C PHE A 45 6.40 28.08 -16.84
N LEU A 46 5.93 26.84 -17.07
CA LEU A 46 6.62 25.85 -17.87
C LEU A 46 5.71 25.38 -19.04
N PRO A 47 5.44 26.27 -20.01
CA PRO A 47 4.35 26.12 -20.96
C PRO A 47 4.28 24.71 -21.58
N PHE A 48 5.14 24.36 -22.49
CA PHE A 48 5.08 23.06 -23.17
C PHE A 48 5.28 21.87 -22.23
N VAL A 49 6.25 21.98 -21.32
CA VAL A 49 6.60 20.93 -20.35
C VAL A 49 5.46 20.74 -19.35
N GLY A 50 4.89 21.85 -18.84
CA GLY A 50 3.77 21.82 -17.89
C GLY A 50 2.51 21.18 -18.46
N ILE A 51 2.17 21.49 -19.71
CA ILE A 51 1.01 20.88 -20.40
C ILE A 51 1.24 19.38 -20.60
N ILE A 52 2.42 18.98 -21.07
CA ILE A 52 2.78 17.57 -21.24
C ILE A 52 2.74 16.86 -19.88
N TRP A 53 3.35 17.42 -18.85
CA TRP A 53 3.34 16.86 -17.50
C TRP A 53 1.94 16.77 -16.92
N TYR A 54 1.10 17.80 -17.12
CA TYR A 54 -0.30 17.73 -16.71
C TYR A 54 -1.06 16.62 -17.43
N ALA A 55 -0.85 16.44 -18.73
CA ALA A 55 -1.48 15.36 -19.51
C ALA A 55 -1.10 13.96 -18.99
N PHE A 56 0.17 13.77 -18.54
CA PHE A 56 0.67 12.49 -18.04
C PHE A 56 0.41 12.27 -16.54
N PHE A 57 0.54 13.30 -15.72
CA PHE A 57 0.54 13.18 -14.26
C PHE A 57 -0.57 13.97 -13.58
N GLY A 58 -1.16 14.92 -14.27
CA GLY A 58 -2.13 15.83 -13.73
C GLY A 58 -3.59 15.36 -13.85
N GLN A 59 -3.92 14.48 -14.79
CA GLN A 59 -5.32 14.06 -14.99
C GLN A 59 -5.77 13.10 -13.89
N ASP A 60 -6.92 13.41 -13.28
CA ASP A 60 -7.61 12.50 -12.36
C ASP A 60 -8.47 11.52 -13.13
N THR A 61 -7.99 10.29 -13.22
CA THR A 61 -8.73 9.22 -13.91
C THR A 61 -9.63 8.42 -12.95
N THR A 62 -9.65 8.77 -11.66
CA THR A 62 -10.49 8.11 -10.64
C THR A 62 -11.98 8.25 -10.95
N LYS A 63 -12.38 9.33 -11.63
CA LYS A 63 -13.77 9.53 -12.09
C LYS A 63 -14.20 8.61 -13.25
N LYS A 64 -13.26 7.94 -13.92
CA LYS A 64 -13.57 6.90 -14.91
C LYS A 64 -13.73 5.59 -14.19
N HIS A 65 -14.97 5.21 -13.85
CA HIS A 65 -15.27 3.93 -13.21
C HIS A 65 -14.71 2.77 -14.04
N LEU A 66 -13.56 2.26 -13.64
CA LEU A 66 -12.89 1.13 -14.28
C LEU A 66 -13.65 -0.19 -14.07
N ILE A 67 -14.44 -0.25 -12.99
CA ILE A 67 -15.43 -1.29 -12.71
C ILE A 67 -16.75 -0.61 -12.38
N SER A 68 -17.90 -1.16 -12.81
CA SER A 68 -19.19 -0.62 -12.41
C SER A 68 -19.36 -0.71 -10.88
N LYS A 69 -19.85 0.38 -10.25
CA LYS A 69 -20.10 0.42 -8.79
C LYS A 69 -20.99 -0.75 -8.32
N ARG A 70 -21.95 -1.16 -9.16
CA ARG A 70 -22.83 -2.29 -8.90
C ARG A 70 -22.06 -3.61 -8.82
N MET A 71 -21.09 -3.85 -9.72
CA MET A 71 -20.30 -5.08 -9.73
C MET A 71 -19.31 -5.11 -8.58
N TYR A 72 -18.63 -3.99 -8.32
CA TYR A 72 -17.74 -3.83 -7.17
C TYR A 72 -18.46 -4.14 -5.84
N SER A 73 -19.61 -3.50 -5.61
CA SER A 73 -20.44 -3.73 -4.43
C SER A 73 -20.90 -5.20 -4.30
N LYS A 74 -21.27 -5.84 -5.42
CA LYS A 74 -21.69 -7.25 -5.43
C LYS A 74 -20.54 -8.18 -5.03
N LEU A 75 -19.33 -7.97 -5.53
CA LEU A 75 -18.16 -8.76 -5.18
C LEU A 75 -17.77 -8.58 -3.72
N LYS A 76 -17.90 -7.35 -3.21
CA LYS A 76 -17.48 -7.00 -1.86
C LYS A 76 -18.45 -7.46 -0.77
N LYS A 77 -19.74 -7.44 -1.04
CA LYS A 77 -20.79 -7.94 -0.10
C LYS A 77 -20.82 -9.44 0.02
N ARG A 78 -20.29 -10.16 -0.96
CA ARG A 78 -20.41 -11.60 -1.06
C ARG A 78 -19.91 -12.39 0.16
N PRO A 79 -18.75 -12.07 0.79
CA PRO A 79 -18.34 -12.77 2.01
C PRO A 79 -19.36 -12.66 3.13
N LEU A 80 -20.07 -11.51 3.21
CA LEU A 80 -21.11 -11.28 4.21
C LEU A 80 -22.39 -12.05 3.92
N ASP A 81 -22.75 -12.16 2.63
CA ASP A 81 -23.96 -12.87 2.19
C ASP A 81 -23.83 -14.40 2.37
N GLU A 82 -22.61 -14.92 2.44
CA GLU A 82 -22.31 -16.35 2.60
C GLU A 82 -22.03 -16.74 4.07
N MET A 83 -21.95 -15.81 4.99
CA MET A 83 -21.88 -16.07 6.44
C MET A 83 -23.30 -16.41 6.96
N GLU A 84 -23.47 -17.64 7.43
CA GLU A 84 -24.79 -18.17 7.84
C GLU A 84 -25.40 -17.46 9.06
N THR A 85 -24.60 -16.82 9.92
CA THR A 85 -25.07 -16.00 11.04
C THR A 85 -24.07 -14.89 11.35
N PRO A 86 -24.52 -13.67 11.69
CA PRO A 86 -23.65 -12.66 12.28
C PRO A 86 -23.18 -13.15 13.65
N GLU A 87 -21.91 -13.52 13.79
CA GLU A 87 -21.33 -13.74 15.10
C GLU A 87 -21.22 -12.39 15.85
N GLU A 88 -21.54 -12.42 17.13
CA GLU A 88 -21.27 -11.28 18.00
C GLU A 88 -19.76 -11.25 18.30
N ILE A 89 -19.01 -10.52 17.49
CA ILE A 89 -17.56 -10.41 17.60
C ILE A 89 -17.26 -9.22 18.53
N SER A 90 -16.69 -9.53 19.69
CA SER A 90 -16.27 -8.49 20.63
C SER A 90 -14.94 -7.86 20.21
N VAL A 91 -14.87 -6.54 20.25
CA VAL A 91 -13.63 -5.75 20.12
C VAL A 91 -13.53 -4.83 21.34
N PRO A 92 -12.31 -4.39 21.72
CA PRO A 92 -12.16 -3.36 22.77
C PRO A 92 -13.01 -2.14 22.46
N GLU A 93 -13.64 -1.57 23.51
CA GLU A 93 -14.61 -0.46 23.38
C GLU A 93 -14.01 0.74 22.64
N GLU A 94 -12.74 1.03 22.87
CA GLU A 94 -11.99 2.08 22.18
C GLU A 94 -11.93 1.94 20.67
N HIS A 95 -12.11 0.74 20.11
CA HIS A 95 -12.03 0.47 18.66
C HIS A 95 -13.39 0.37 17.97
N VAL A 96 -14.50 0.42 18.70
CA VAL A 96 -15.86 0.31 18.14
C VAL A 96 -16.13 1.42 17.11
N SER A 97 -15.65 2.64 17.35
CA SER A 97 -15.78 3.75 16.41
C SER A 97 -15.05 3.48 15.10
N LEU A 98 -13.79 2.99 15.18
CA LEU A 98 -12.98 2.61 14.04
C LEU A 98 -13.60 1.46 13.24
N VAL A 99 -14.08 0.42 13.93
CA VAL A 99 -14.75 -0.73 13.29
C VAL A 99 -15.98 -0.26 12.50
N ASN A 100 -16.81 0.60 13.09
CA ASN A 100 -17.99 1.14 12.43
C ASN A 100 -17.64 2.06 11.25
N LEU A 101 -16.61 2.89 11.39
CA LEU A 101 -16.12 3.73 10.30
C LEU A 101 -15.76 2.86 9.08
N LEU A 102 -14.91 1.86 9.26
CA LEU A 102 -14.44 0.99 8.18
C LEU A 102 -15.56 0.14 7.56
N LYS A 103 -16.50 -0.33 8.40
CA LYS A 103 -17.69 -1.05 7.93
C LYS A 103 -18.59 -0.19 7.04
N ASN A 104 -18.78 1.07 7.42
CA ASN A 104 -19.70 1.98 6.72
C ASN A 104 -19.08 2.57 5.44
N MET A 105 -17.76 2.77 5.41
CA MET A 105 -17.09 3.34 4.25
C MET A 105 -17.10 2.41 3.03
N ASP A 106 -16.83 1.12 3.22
CA ASP A 106 -16.59 0.22 2.09
C ASP A 106 -17.03 -1.23 2.37
N TYR A 107 -18.08 -1.42 3.16
CA TYR A 107 -18.59 -2.75 3.52
C TYR A 107 -17.51 -3.70 4.02
N THR A 108 -16.54 -3.20 4.78
CA THR A 108 -15.45 -4.00 5.32
C THR A 108 -15.93 -4.73 6.58
N PRO A 109 -16.22 -6.05 6.54
CA PRO A 109 -16.76 -6.76 7.67
C PRO A 109 -15.71 -6.93 8.78
N LEU A 110 -16.18 -6.95 10.03
CA LEU A 110 -15.39 -7.47 11.14
C LEU A 110 -15.44 -9.00 11.08
N LEU A 111 -14.28 -9.64 11.05
CA LEU A 111 -14.12 -11.09 10.87
C LEU A 111 -13.39 -11.66 12.10
N GLY A 112 -14.06 -12.54 12.85
CA GLY A 112 -13.52 -13.21 14.04
C GLY A 112 -12.92 -14.58 13.74
N GLY A 113 -12.54 -15.29 14.80
CA GLY A 113 -12.11 -16.68 14.72
C GLY A 113 -10.78 -16.92 14.00
N ASN A 114 -9.85 -15.94 14.04
CA ASN A 114 -8.59 -16.04 13.33
C ASN A 114 -7.42 -16.37 14.26
N ASP A 115 -6.39 -17.02 13.70
CA ASP A 115 -5.03 -17.06 14.20
C ASP A 115 -4.11 -16.20 13.33
N VAL A 116 -3.15 -15.50 13.95
CA VAL A 116 -2.24 -14.59 13.25
C VAL A 116 -0.82 -14.83 13.69
N LYS A 117 0.07 -15.07 12.71
CA LYS A 117 1.51 -15.17 12.92
C LYS A 117 2.24 -14.08 12.17
N LEU A 118 3.11 -13.33 12.88
CA LEU A 118 3.94 -12.27 12.30
C LEU A 118 5.32 -12.80 11.91
N PHE A 119 5.80 -12.37 10.75
CA PHE A 119 7.15 -12.66 10.26
C PHE A 119 7.93 -11.37 10.08
N THR A 120 9.17 -11.38 10.57
CA THR A 120 10.15 -10.29 10.38
C THR A 120 11.29 -10.69 9.46
N SER A 121 11.43 -11.99 9.21
CA SER A 121 12.39 -12.62 8.29
C SER A 121 11.64 -13.10 7.04
N ALA A 122 12.15 -12.72 5.87
CA ALA A 122 11.62 -13.23 4.61
C ALA A 122 11.91 -14.72 4.44
N GLU A 123 13.04 -15.21 4.94
CA GLU A 123 13.38 -16.63 4.89
C GLU A 123 12.33 -17.48 5.62
N ASP A 124 12.01 -17.11 6.88
CA ASP A 124 11.01 -17.82 7.68
C ASP A 124 9.61 -17.74 7.04
N LYS A 125 9.24 -16.55 6.55
CA LYS A 125 7.96 -16.34 5.86
C LYS A 125 7.84 -17.22 4.61
N PHE A 126 8.87 -17.26 3.76
CA PHE A 126 8.80 -18.04 2.52
C PHE A 126 8.90 -19.54 2.78
N ASN A 127 9.66 -19.97 3.78
CA ASN A 127 9.68 -21.38 4.18
C ASN A 127 8.30 -21.84 4.67
N GLN A 128 7.61 -21.04 5.50
CA GLN A 128 6.24 -21.34 5.93
C GLN A 128 5.27 -21.31 4.73
N LEU A 129 5.38 -20.32 3.84
CA LEU A 129 4.53 -20.20 2.67
C LEU A 129 4.68 -21.42 1.73
N PHE A 130 5.90 -21.89 1.52
CA PHE A 130 6.12 -23.10 0.73
C PHE A 130 5.52 -24.35 1.39
N ALA A 131 5.61 -24.47 2.71
CA ALA A 131 4.97 -25.55 3.46
C ALA A 131 3.44 -25.50 3.30
N ASP A 132 2.84 -24.32 3.38
CA ASP A 132 1.39 -24.14 3.20
C ASP A 132 0.97 -24.41 1.74
N ILE A 133 1.78 -24.03 0.73
CA ILE A 133 1.55 -24.34 -0.69
C ILE A 133 1.56 -25.85 -0.93
N GLU A 134 2.51 -26.60 -0.34
CA GLU A 134 2.55 -28.06 -0.49
C GLU A 134 1.27 -28.74 0.06
N GLN A 135 0.65 -28.15 1.08
CA GLN A 135 -0.58 -28.67 1.68
C GLN A 135 -1.87 -28.24 0.95
N ALA A 136 -1.78 -27.32 -0.01
CA ALA A 136 -2.91 -26.82 -0.78
C ALA A 136 -3.63 -27.97 -1.53
N ARG A 137 -4.98 -27.91 -1.56
CA ARG A 137 -5.82 -28.98 -2.14
C ARG A 137 -6.79 -28.50 -3.21
N ASN A 138 -7.14 -27.21 -3.23
CA ASN A 138 -8.18 -26.68 -4.13
C ASN A 138 -7.67 -25.57 -5.04
N HIS A 139 -7.17 -24.48 -4.45
CA HIS A 139 -6.74 -23.33 -5.23
C HIS A 139 -5.67 -22.49 -4.52
N ILE A 140 -4.88 -21.77 -5.31
CA ILE A 140 -3.93 -20.80 -4.81
C ILE A 140 -4.10 -19.51 -5.62
N HIS A 141 -4.35 -18.40 -4.94
CA HIS A 141 -4.41 -17.06 -5.51
C HIS A 141 -3.21 -16.24 -5.03
N VAL A 142 -2.51 -15.63 -5.98
CA VAL A 142 -1.24 -14.93 -5.73
C VAL A 142 -1.28 -13.54 -6.34
N GLU A 143 -0.96 -12.53 -5.56
CA GLU A 143 -0.87 -11.15 -6.04
C GLU A 143 0.36 -10.46 -5.45
N TYR A 144 1.25 -9.97 -6.32
CA TYR A 144 2.46 -9.27 -5.90
C TYR A 144 2.78 -8.06 -6.76
N TYR A 145 3.25 -6.99 -6.11
CA TYR A 145 3.82 -5.83 -6.80
C TYR A 145 5.12 -6.19 -7.52
N VAL A 146 6.06 -6.82 -6.80
CA VAL A 146 7.32 -7.29 -7.38
C VAL A 146 7.37 -8.81 -7.36
N PHE A 147 7.48 -9.39 -8.56
CA PHE A 147 7.73 -10.80 -8.77
C PHE A 147 8.94 -10.94 -9.71
N MET A 148 10.09 -11.37 -9.18
CA MET A 148 11.35 -11.37 -9.90
C MET A 148 11.68 -12.76 -10.47
N ASP A 149 12.42 -12.77 -11.59
CA ASP A 149 13.07 -13.98 -12.15
C ASP A 149 14.45 -14.14 -11.51
N ASP A 150 14.48 -14.43 -10.19
CA ASP A 150 15.65 -14.70 -9.37
C ASP A 150 15.51 -16.05 -8.66
N GLU A 151 16.39 -16.39 -7.73
CA GLU A 151 16.39 -17.70 -7.06
C GLU A 151 15.08 -17.95 -6.30
N LEU A 152 14.63 -16.97 -5.49
CA LEU A 152 13.36 -17.07 -4.76
C LEU A 152 12.17 -17.15 -5.72
N GLY A 153 12.16 -16.31 -6.75
CA GLY A 153 11.08 -16.30 -7.74
C GLY A 153 10.97 -17.61 -8.50
N ARG A 154 12.07 -18.23 -8.87
CA ARG A 154 12.08 -19.55 -9.54
C ARG A 154 11.63 -20.65 -8.60
N ARG A 155 12.09 -20.66 -7.34
CA ARG A 155 11.63 -21.61 -6.33
C ARG A 155 10.12 -21.49 -6.12
N PHE A 156 9.59 -20.27 -6.09
CA PHE A 156 8.15 -20.02 -6.00
C PHE A 156 7.40 -20.50 -7.25
N GLN A 157 7.96 -20.27 -8.45
CA GLN A 157 7.42 -20.74 -9.72
C GLN A 157 7.33 -22.27 -9.75
N GLU A 158 8.38 -22.97 -9.37
CA GLU A 158 8.44 -24.44 -9.34
C GLU A 158 7.37 -25.02 -8.39
N ALA A 159 7.21 -24.42 -7.21
CA ALA A 159 6.19 -24.85 -6.23
C ALA A 159 4.76 -24.72 -6.82
N LEU A 160 4.45 -23.59 -7.45
CA LEU A 160 3.13 -23.37 -8.05
C LEU A 160 2.90 -24.28 -9.27
N ILE A 161 3.93 -24.49 -10.13
CA ILE A 161 3.81 -25.38 -11.29
C ILE A 161 3.53 -26.82 -10.85
N ARG A 162 4.21 -27.33 -9.80
CA ARG A 162 3.90 -28.66 -9.24
C ARG A 162 2.45 -28.75 -8.82
N LYS A 163 1.94 -27.79 -8.08
CA LYS A 163 0.54 -27.78 -7.61
C LYS A 163 -0.45 -27.67 -8.76
N ALA A 164 -0.14 -26.94 -9.83
CA ALA A 164 -0.96 -26.90 -11.03
C ALA A 164 -1.00 -28.27 -11.74
N GLN A 165 0.13 -28.97 -11.79
CA GLN A 165 0.22 -30.35 -12.34
C GLN A 165 -0.56 -31.37 -11.49
N GLU A 166 -0.74 -31.12 -10.19
CA GLU A 166 -1.63 -31.88 -9.29
C GLU A 166 -3.12 -31.55 -9.51
N GLY A 167 -3.44 -30.60 -10.40
CA GLY A 167 -4.81 -30.21 -10.75
C GLY A 167 -5.41 -29.05 -9.94
N LEU A 168 -4.61 -28.31 -9.18
CA LEU A 168 -5.08 -27.15 -8.43
C LEU A 168 -5.33 -25.97 -9.37
N GLU A 169 -6.36 -25.19 -9.07
CA GLU A 169 -6.59 -23.91 -9.75
C GLU A 169 -5.66 -22.82 -9.19
N ILE A 170 -4.82 -22.26 -10.05
CA ILE A 170 -3.87 -21.23 -9.64
C ILE A 170 -4.04 -19.98 -10.48
N ARG A 171 -4.16 -18.83 -9.81
CA ARG A 171 -4.26 -17.51 -10.43
C ARG A 171 -3.21 -16.57 -9.88
N ILE A 172 -2.54 -15.86 -10.78
CA ILE A 172 -1.46 -14.93 -10.45
C ILE A 172 -1.76 -13.56 -11.03
N ILE A 173 -1.73 -12.53 -10.17
CA ILE A 173 -1.70 -11.13 -10.55
C ILE A 173 -0.30 -10.58 -10.22
N TYR A 174 0.34 -9.89 -11.16
CA TYR A 174 1.59 -9.19 -10.91
C TYR A 174 1.55 -7.79 -11.49
N ASP A 175 2.13 -6.81 -10.79
CA ASP A 175 2.22 -5.45 -11.33
C ASP A 175 3.23 -5.40 -12.49
N SER A 176 2.82 -4.86 -13.64
CA SER A 176 3.65 -4.81 -14.86
C SER A 176 4.91 -3.98 -14.69
N PHE A 177 4.85 -2.90 -13.89
CA PHE A 177 5.99 -2.01 -13.67
C PHE A 177 6.91 -2.54 -12.57
N GLY A 178 6.34 -2.98 -11.46
CA GLY A 178 7.08 -3.56 -10.34
C GLY A 178 7.88 -4.79 -10.75
N SER A 179 7.28 -5.62 -11.62
CA SER A 179 7.87 -6.87 -12.11
C SER A 179 8.58 -6.74 -13.46
N ARG A 180 8.83 -5.52 -13.98
CA ARG A 180 9.39 -5.29 -15.33
C ARG A 180 10.78 -5.89 -15.58
N LYS A 181 11.53 -6.19 -14.51
CA LYS A 181 12.84 -6.86 -14.60
C LYS A 181 12.71 -8.37 -14.79
N ALA A 182 11.58 -8.97 -14.46
CA ALA A 182 11.32 -10.37 -14.79
C ALA A 182 11.06 -10.51 -16.30
N LYS A 183 11.74 -11.47 -16.92
CA LYS A 183 11.61 -11.70 -18.36
C LYS A 183 10.21 -12.23 -18.69
N LYS A 184 9.67 -11.87 -19.86
CA LYS A 184 8.37 -12.36 -20.35
C LYS A 184 8.27 -13.90 -20.30
N LYS A 185 9.37 -14.59 -20.65
CA LYS A 185 9.49 -16.06 -20.60
C LYS A 185 9.23 -16.63 -19.20
N PHE A 186 9.57 -15.90 -18.14
CA PHE A 186 9.30 -16.31 -16.76
C PHE A 186 7.79 -16.46 -16.51
N PHE A 187 6.99 -15.48 -16.93
CA PHE A 187 5.52 -15.56 -16.78
C PHE A 187 4.87 -16.51 -17.79
N GLU A 188 5.48 -16.74 -18.95
CA GLU A 188 5.02 -17.73 -19.94
C GLU A 188 5.10 -19.15 -19.38
N ALA A 189 6.11 -19.49 -18.58
CA ALA A 189 6.22 -20.80 -17.95
C ALA A 189 5.04 -21.13 -17.03
N PHE A 190 4.50 -20.17 -16.30
CA PHE A 190 3.26 -20.35 -15.53
C PHE A 190 2.07 -20.70 -16.44
N ARG A 191 1.89 -19.96 -17.55
CA ARG A 191 0.79 -20.16 -18.50
C ARG A 191 0.88 -21.52 -19.19
N MET A 192 2.08 -21.95 -19.54
CA MET A 192 2.33 -23.28 -20.14
C MET A 192 1.96 -24.42 -19.17
N ALA A 193 2.06 -24.19 -17.87
CA ALA A 193 1.65 -25.12 -16.83
C ALA A 193 0.13 -25.04 -16.49
N GLY A 194 -0.67 -24.26 -17.23
CA GLY A 194 -2.10 -24.09 -16.99
C GLY A 194 -2.46 -23.06 -15.92
N ILE A 195 -1.48 -22.30 -15.41
CA ILE A 195 -1.73 -21.25 -14.39
C ILE A 195 -2.22 -19.97 -15.07
N GLU A 196 -3.39 -19.50 -14.66
CA GLU A 196 -3.92 -18.21 -15.12
C GLU A 196 -3.07 -17.06 -14.57
N THR A 197 -2.46 -16.25 -15.48
CA THR A 197 -1.49 -15.23 -15.07
C THR A 197 -1.75 -13.92 -15.80
N GLU A 198 -2.12 -12.88 -15.05
CA GLU A 198 -2.48 -11.58 -15.61
C GLU A 198 -1.60 -10.44 -15.06
N PRO A 199 -1.07 -9.58 -15.93
CA PRO A 199 -0.38 -8.38 -15.53
C PRO A 199 -1.38 -7.30 -15.13
N PHE A 200 -1.17 -6.68 -13.98
CA PHE A 200 -1.95 -5.52 -13.55
C PHE A 200 -1.45 -4.27 -14.29
N LEU A 201 -2.38 -3.54 -14.92
CA LEU A 201 -2.11 -2.33 -15.72
C LEU A 201 -0.99 -2.56 -16.76
N LYS A 202 -1.30 -3.31 -17.82
CA LYS A 202 -0.38 -3.56 -18.93
C LYS A 202 0.25 -2.25 -19.43
N LEU A 203 1.57 -2.23 -19.57
CA LEU A 203 2.33 -1.11 -20.14
C LEU A 203 2.10 -1.08 -21.64
N THR A 204 1.06 -0.37 -22.10
CA THR A 204 0.77 -0.12 -23.50
C THR A 204 0.93 1.37 -23.82
N TRP A 205 1.21 1.72 -25.08
CA TRP A 205 1.31 3.14 -25.50
C TRP A 205 0.09 3.97 -25.12
N SER A 206 -1.12 3.40 -25.22
CA SER A 206 -2.36 4.06 -24.81
C SER A 206 -2.52 4.21 -23.31
N ALA A 207 -1.85 3.39 -22.50
CA ALA A 207 -1.84 3.49 -21.03
C ALA A 207 -0.79 4.49 -20.52
N LEU A 208 0.13 4.96 -21.40
CA LEU A 208 1.19 5.89 -21.00
C LEU A 208 0.66 7.24 -20.50
N THR A 209 -0.53 7.64 -20.91
CA THR A 209 -1.03 9.01 -20.67
C THR A 209 -1.84 9.19 -19.40
N SER A 210 -2.40 8.14 -18.77
CA SER A 210 -3.27 8.34 -17.61
C SER A 210 -3.18 7.29 -16.50
N ARG A 211 -2.48 6.16 -16.75
CA ARG A 211 -2.45 5.01 -15.83
C ARG A 211 -1.06 4.70 -15.26
N LEU A 212 -0.04 5.48 -15.65
CA LEU A 212 1.33 5.27 -15.17
C LEU A 212 1.50 5.46 -13.66
N ASN A 213 0.65 6.28 -13.05
CA ASN A 213 0.73 6.58 -11.62
C ASN A 213 0.08 5.52 -10.74
N TYR A 214 -0.91 4.79 -11.26
CA TYR A 214 -1.58 3.75 -10.49
C TYR A 214 -0.77 2.47 -10.50
N ARG A 215 -0.53 1.87 -9.33
CA ARG A 215 0.19 0.61 -9.18
C ARG A 215 -0.56 -0.33 -8.26
N ASN A 216 -0.51 -1.59 -8.56
CA ASN A 216 -0.94 -2.59 -7.63
C ASN A 216 0.21 -2.90 -6.66
N HIS A 217 0.13 -2.33 -5.46
CA HIS A 217 1.16 -2.51 -4.45
C HIS A 217 0.81 -3.57 -3.41
N ARG A 218 -0.32 -4.27 -3.58
CA ARG A 218 -0.76 -5.37 -2.71
C ARG A 218 0.20 -6.55 -2.77
N LYS A 219 0.27 -7.30 -1.69
CA LYS A 219 0.96 -8.58 -1.57
C LYS A 219 -0.01 -9.50 -0.87
N ILE A 220 -0.63 -10.37 -1.65
CA ILE A 220 -1.67 -11.30 -1.18
C ILE A 220 -1.34 -12.70 -1.66
N VAL A 221 -1.39 -13.68 -0.77
CA VAL A 221 -1.51 -15.08 -1.13
C VAL A 221 -2.69 -15.64 -0.39
N VAL A 222 -3.58 -16.35 -1.09
CA VAL A 222 -4.68 -17.10 -0.48
C VAL A 222 -4.56 -18.54 -0.91
N ILE A 223 -4.59 -19.45 0.05
CA ILE A 223 -4.52 -20.90 -0.14
C ILE A 223 -5.82 -21.51 0.38
N ASP A 224 -6.57 -22.16 -0.51
CA ASP A 224 -7.82 -22.87 -0.22
C ASP A 224 -8.90 -22.03 0.49
N GLY A 225 -8.78 -20.68 0.45
CA GLY A 225 -9.65 -19.77 1.20
C GLY A 225 -9.52 -19.89 2.74
N ARG A 226 -8.48 -20.57 3.23
CA ARG A 226 -8.25 -20.90 4.66
C ARG A 226 -7.03 -20.21 5.23
N ILE A 227 -5.96 -20.11 4.44
CA ILE A 227 -4.69 -19.49 4.82
C ILE A 227 -4.47 -18.28 3.91
N GLY A 228 -4.14 -17.15 4.51
CA GLY A 228 -3.86 -15.90 3.82
C GLY A 228 -2.55 -15.28 4.26
N TYR A 229 -1.87 -14.60 3.35
CA TYR A 229 -0.66 -13.83 3.61
C TYR A 229 -0.82 -12.41 3.13
N THR A 230 -0.41 -11.42 3.94
CA THR A 230 -0.32 -10.02 3.55
C THR A 230 0.78 -9.30 4.34
N GLY A 231 1.30 -8.20 3.79
CA GLY A 231 2.37 -7.41 4.42
C GLY A 231 3.29 -6.74 3.40
N GLY A 232 4.51 -6.39 3.82
CA GLY A 232 5.44 -5.62 2.97
C GLY A 232 6.31 -6.45 2.02
N MET A 233 6.54 -7.74 2.29
CA MET A 233 7.51 -8.58 1.57
C MET A 233 7.03 -8.97 0.17
N ASN A 234 7.85 -8.71 -0.85
CA ASN A 234 7.63 -9.18 -2.22
C ASN A 234 8.41 -10.46 -2.53
N VAL A 235 8.21 -11.03 -3.73
CA VAL A 235 8.95 -12.20 -4.24
C VAL A 235 10.20 -11.71 -4.97
N ALA A 236 11.29 -11.55 -4.21
CA ALA A 236 12.59 -11.17 -4.75
C ALA A 236 13.72 -11.51 -3.75
N ASP A 237 14.86 -11.95 -4.26
CA ASP A 237 16.04 -12.37 -3.49
C ASP A 237 16.51 -11.33 -2.47
N ARG A 238 16.35 -10.03 -2.78
CA ARG A 238 16.76 -8.95 -1.87
C ARG A 238 16.09 -8.99 -0.50
N TYR A 239 14.89 -9.58 -0.39
CA TYR A 239 14.20 -9.73 0.90
C TYR A 239 14.89 -10.77 1.79
N ILE A 240 15.57 -11.76 1.20
CA ILE A 240 16.37 -12.80 1.92
C ILE A 240 17.83 -12.36 2.02
N LYS A 241 18.43 -11.97 0.88
CA LYS A 241 19.87 -11.67 0.79
C LYS A 241 20.25 -10.29 1.33
N GLY A 242 19.25 -9.39 1.51
CA GLY A 242 19.48 -8.02 1.93
C GLY A 242 19.89 -7.08 0.79
N CYS A 243 20.52 -5.96 1.16
CA CYS A 243 21.05 -4.94 0.26
C CYS A 243 22.51 -4.62 0.63
N GLU A 244 23.19 -3.79 -0.17
CA GLU A 244 24.62 -3.43 0.03
C GLU A 244 24.96 -2.89 1.43
N TRP A 245 23.97 -2.28 2.11
CA TRP A 245 24.14 -1.66 3.43
C TRP A 245 23.48 -2.44 4.58
N GLY A 246 23.10 -3.71 4.37
CA GLY A 246 22.59 -4.60 5.42
C GLY A 246 21.32 -5.36 5.09
N HIS A 247 20.58 -5.73 6.11
CA HIS A 247 19.36 -6.52 5.96
C HIS A 247 18.23 -5.73 5.29
N TRP A 248 17.38 -6.45 4.54
CA TRP A 248 16.09 -5.92 4.09
C TRP A 248 15.03 -6.34 5.11
N ARG A 249 14.78 -5.46 6.09
CA ARG A 249 13.88 -5.71 7.21
C ARG A 249 12.45 -5.35 6.83
N ASP A 250 11.55 -6.33 6.81
CA ASP A 250 10.13 -6.12 6.49
C ASP A 250 9.24 -6.93 7.44
N THR A 251 7.93 -6.65 7.46
CA THR A 251 6.96 -7.38 8.27
C THR A 251 5.87 -7.97 7.37
N HIS A 252 5.45 -9.20 7.69
CA HIS A 252 4.40 -9.91 6.96
C HIS A 252 3.55 -10.72 7.93
N ALA A 253 2.25 -10.81 7.68
CA ALA A 253 1.33 -11.61 8.46
C ALA A 253 0.89 -12.86 7.68
N ARG A 254 0.83 -14.00 8.36
CA ARG A 254 0.06 -15.19 7.99
C ARG A 254 -1.21 -15.17 8.83
N ILE A 255 -2.32 -15.29 8.17
CA ILE A 255 -3.66 -15.31 8.76
C ILE A 255 -4.27 -16.66 8.45
N GLU A 256 -4.86 -17.30 9.45
CA GLU A 256 -5.64 -18.52 9.28
C GLU A 256 -7.02 -18.30 9.90
N GLY A 257 -8.10 -18.56 9.15
CA GLY A 257 -9.45 -18.30 9.60
C GLY A 257 -10.25 -17.34 8.69
N LYS A 258 -11.35 -16.79 9.25
CA LYS A 258 -12.32 -15.98 8.48
C LYS A 258 -11.75 -14.70 7.87
N GLY A 259 -10.69 -14.12 8.45
CA GLY A 259 -9.97 -12.96 7.90
C GLY A 259 -9.45 -13.17 6.48
N VAL A 260 -9.18 -14.44 6.12
CA VAL A 260 -8.73 -14.82 4.77
C VAL A 260 -9.81 -14.51 3.71
N GLN A 261 -11.09 -14.56 4.08
CA GLN A 261 -12.20 -14.22 3.17
C GLN A 261 -12.15 -12.75 2.73
N GLY A 262 -11.64 -11.86 3.61
CA GLY A 262 -11.38 -10.47 3.25
C GLY A 262 -10.28 -10.34 2.18
N LEU A 263 -9.15 -11.03 2.36
CA LEU A 263 -8.07 -11.08 1.36
C LEU A 263 -8.53 -11.70 0.05
N GLN A 264 -9.31 -12.80 0.12
CA GLN A 264 -9.89 -13.46 -1.04
C GLN A 264 -10.81 -12.53 -1.83
N SER A 265 -11.63 -11.72 -1.15
CA SER A 265 -12.52 -10.75 -1.80
C SER A 265 -11.73 -9.67 -2.53
N VAL A 266 -10.67 -9.14 -1.90
CA VAL A 266 -9.78 -8.15 -2.53
C VAL A 266 -9.14 -8.74 -3.78
N PHE A 267 -8.56 -9.96 -3.69
CA PHE A 267 -7.98 -10.64 -4.85
C PHE A 267 -8.99 -10.84 -5.99
N LEU A 268 -10.21 -11.29 -5.70
CA LEU A 268 -11.22 -11.54 -6.73
C LEU A 268 -11.73 -10.27 -7.41
N ILE A 269 -11.77 -9.14 -6.70
CA ILE A 269 -12.05 -7.83 -7.27
C ILE A 269 -10.95 -7.43 -8.26
N ASP A 270 -9.69 -7.59 -7.85
CA ASP A 270 -8.53 -7.29 -8.69
C ASP A 270 -8.43 -8.26 -9.88
N TRP A 271 -8.76 -9.52 -9.67
CA TRP A 271 -8.86 -10.51 -10.75
C TRP A 271 -9.88 -10.10 -11.81
N TYR A 272 -11.08 -9.72 -11.36
CA TYR A 272 -12.10 -9.20 -12.28
C TYR A 272 -11.62 -7.94 -13.01
N PHE A 273 -10.90 -7.07 -12.34
CA PHE A 273 -10.35 -5.86 -12.95
C PHE A 273 -9.40 -6.18 -14.10
N VAL A 274 -8.51 -7.17 -13.96
CA VAL A 274 -7.48 -7.47 -14.95
C VAL A 274 -7.94 -8.44 -16.03
N SER A 275 -8.77 -9.44 -15.70
CA SER A 275 -9.20 -10.52 -16.59
C SER A 275 -10.58 -10.30 -17.20
N GLN A 276 -11.40 -9.41 -16.64
CA GLN A 276 -12.83 -9.24 -16.93
C GLN A 276 -13.66 -10.51 -16.70
N THR A 277 -13.11 -11.50 -16.00
CA THR A 277 -13.77 -12.76 -15.66
C THR A 277 -14.31 -12.72 -14.25
N LEU A 278 -15.64 -12.79 -14.12
CA LEU A 278 -16.30 -12.80 -12.82
C LEU A 278 -16.25 -14.20 -12.21
N ILE A 279 -15.53 -14.32 -11.11
CA ILE A 279 -15.46 -15.57 -10.33
C ILE A 279 -16.45 -15.50 -9.18
N THR A 280 -17.40 -16.46 -9.17
CA THR A 280 -18.51 -16.48 -8.20
C THR A 280 -18.67 -17.80 -7.47
N SER A 281 -17.73 -18.75 -7.58
CA SER A 281 -17.85 -20.04 -6.93
C SER A 281 -17.70 -19.93 -5.41
N ARG A 282 -18.59 -20.63 -4.66
CA ARG A 282 -18.53 -20.74 -3.20
C ARG A 282 -17.28 -21.46 -2.69
N LYS A 283 -16.63 -22.27 -3.52
CA LYS A 283 -15.42 -23.02 -3.12
C LYS A 283 -14.28 -22.11 -2.65
N TYR A 284 -14.26 -20.84 -3.08
CA TYR A 284 -13.24 -19.86 -2.66
C TYR A 284 -13.52 -19.22 -1.29
N PHE A 285 -14.73 -19.47 -0.74
CA PHE A 285 -15.19 -19.01 0.55
C PHE A 285 -15.72 -20.21 1.36
N PRO A 286 -14.82 -21.14 1.77
CA PRO A 286 -15.24 -22.29 2.56
C PRO A 286 -15.78 -21.85 3.92
N LEU A 287 -16.68 -22.64 4.48
CA LEU A 287 -17.06 -22.50 5.89
C LEU A 287 -15.84 -22.82 6.74
N LEU A 288 -15.50 -21.91 7.64
CA LEU A 288 -14.33 -22.02 8.49
C LEU A 288 -14.75 -22.09 9.96
N GLU A 289 -14.15 -23.03 10.68
CA GLU A 289 -14.24 -23.10 12.14
C GLU A 289 -13.44 -21.94 12.76
N ASN A 290 -13.75 -21.62 14.01
CA ASN A 290 -12.97 -20.67 14.78
C ASN A 290 -11.65 -21.30 15.18
N LEU A 291 -10.53 -20.75 14.69
CA LEU A 291 -9.17 -21.24 14.98
C LEU A 291 -8.49 -20.49 16.11
N GLY A 292 -9.00 -19.31 16.41
CA GLY A 292 -8.49 -18.43 17.46
C GLY A 292 -9.50 -17.35 17.83
N ASP A 293 -9.04 -16.35 18.57
CA ASP A 293 -9.88 -15.28 19.11
C ASP A 293 -9.53 -13.90 18.53
N VAL A 294 -8.87 -13.86 17.38
CA VAL A 294 -8.38 -12.60 16.78
C VAL A 294 -9.42 -11.97 15.85
N PRO A 295 -10.09 -10.87 16.25
CA PRO A 295 -10.93 -10.08 15.36
C PRO A 295 -10.07 -9.22 14.42
N MET A 296 -10.52 -9.07 13.15
CA MET A 296 -9.86 -8.19 12.20
C MET A 296 -10.78 -7.68 11.11
N GLN A 297 -10.35 -6.60 10.46
CA GLN A 297 -10.92 -6.10 9.22
C GLN A 297 -9.83 -6.01 8.15
N ILE A 298 -10.12 -6.52 6.94
CA ILE A 298 -9.22 -6.39 5.79
C ILE A 298 -9.66 -5.18 4.97
N VAL A 299 -8.91 -4.12 5.10
CA VAL A 299 -9.21 -2.82 4.48
C VAL A 299 -8.38 -2.67 3.21
N ASN A 300 -9.04 -2.36 2.11
CA ASN A 300 -8.35 -2.05 0.86
C ASN A 300 -8.57 -0.59 0.46
N SER A 301 -7.59 -0.01 -0.19
CA SER A 301 -7.71 1.29 -0.86
C SER A 301 -7.20 1.19 -2.28
N GLY A 302 -7.59 2.16 -3.09
CA GLY A 302 -7.17 2.24 -4.48
C GLY A 302 -7.99 3.25 -5.26
N PRO A 303 -7.59 3.56 -6.48
CA PRO A 303 -8.29 4.53 -7.33
C PRO A 303 -9.70 4.07 -7.76
N LEU A 304 -10.13 2.87 -7.40
CA LEU A 304 -11.50 2.36 -7.63
C LEU A 304 -12.45 2.71 -6.48
N ASN A 305 -11.91 3.03 -5.31
CA ASN A 305 -12.68 3.37 -4.12
C ASN A 305 -13.06 4.85 -4.17
N ASP A 306 -14.29 5.17 -3.76
CA ASP A 306 -14.72 6.58 -3.62
C ASP A 306 -14.02 7.24 -2.41
N ASP A 307 -13.68 6.45 -1.39
CA ASP A 307 -13.09 6.89 -0.13
C ASP A 307 -11.65 6.39 0.06
N LYS A 308 -10.87 7.13 0.83
CA LYS A 308 -9.48 6.78 1.20
C LYS A 308 -9.48 5.91 2.46
N ASN A 309 -10.01 4.69 2.35
CA ASN A 309 -10.35 3.82 3.48
C ASN A 309 -9.20 3.63 4.48
N ILE A 310 -8.01 3.22 3.99
CA ILE A 310 -6.84 3.00 4.84
C ILE A 310 -6.43 4.30 5.54
N SER A 311 -6.38 5.42 4.79
CA SER A 311 -6.01 6.73 5.35
C SER A 311 -6.96 7.18 6.45
N HIS A 312 -8.26 7.08 6.24
CA HIS A 312 -9.27 7.46 7.24
C HIS A 312 -9.22 6.53 8.45
N GLY A 313 -9.03 5.22 8.23
CA GLY A 313 -8.85 4.26 9.33
C GLY A 313 -7.63 4.57 10.20
N ILE A 314 -6.49 4.91 9.59
CA ILE A 314 -5.28 5.30 10.32
C ILE A 314 -5.50 6.60 11.12
N VAL A 315 -6.12 7.62 10.51
CA VAL A 315 -6.41 8.89 11.18
C VAL A 315 -7.32 8.65 12.39
N GLN A 316 -8.36 7.83 12.25
CA GLN A 316 -9.25 7.47 13.37
C GLN A 316 -8.48 6.73 14.46
N ALA A 317 -7.64 5.74 14.10
CA ALA A 317 -6.82 5.02 15.08
C ALA A 317 -5.86 5.95 15.86
N ILE A 318 -5.28 6.97 15.19
CA ILE A 318 -4.43 7.98 15.85
C ILE A 318 -5.26 8.83 16.84
N TYR A 319 -6.47 9.21 16.48
CA TYR A 319 -7.35 10.00 17.38
C TYR A 319 -7.84 9.18 18.58
N ASP A 320 -8.13 7.89 18.39
CA ASP A 320 -8.62 6.99 19.43
C ASP A 320 -7.52 6.59 20.42
N ALA A 321 -6.24 6.60 19.99
CA ALA A 321 -5.10 6.19 20.81
C ALA A 321 -4.94 7.05 22.07
N LYS A 322 -4.75 6.38 23.22
CA LYS A 322 -4.67 7.00 24.56
C LYS A 322 -3.29 6.88 25.21
N LYS A 323 -2.51 5.84 24.85
CA LYS A 323 -1.24 5.48 25.52
C LYS A 323 -0.04 5.58 24.57
N SER A 324 -0.10 4.91 23.42
CA SER A 324 1.04 4.77 22.53
C SER A 324 0.66 4.62 21.07
N ILE A 325 1.50 5.13 20.19
CA ILE A 325 1.43 4.98 18.73
C ILE A 325 2.83 4.67 18.23
N PHE A 326 3.06 3.46 17.71
CA PHE A 326 4.35 3.05 17.17
C PHE A 326 4.20 2.77 15.68
N ILE A 327 4.98 3.46 14.84
CA ILE A 327 4.89 3.42 13.37
C ILE A 327 6.23 2.98 12.80
N GLN A 328 6.24 1.94 11.97
CA GLN A 328 7.34 1.56 11.10
C GLN A 328 6.95 1.77 9.64
N THR A 329 7.73 2.53 8.90
CA THR A 329 7.53 2.77 7.47
C THR A 329 8.85 3.04 6.77
N PRO A 330 9.04 2.59 5.51
CA PRO A 330 10.25 2.95 4.75
C PRO A 330 10.30 4.43 4.39
N TYR A 331 9.14 5.02 4.11
CA TYR A 331 8.96 6.40 3.68
C TYR A 331 7.97 7.11 4.59
N PHE A 332 8.34 8.29 5.05
CA PHE A 332 7.50 9.10 5.94
C PHE A 332 7.21 10.45 5.28
N LEU A 333 6.18 10.45 4.45
CA LEU A 333 5.64 11.64 3.78
C LEU A 333 4.15 11.79 4.13
N PRO A 334 3.83 12.01 5.42
CA PRO A 334 2.43 11.97 5.86
C PRO A 334 1.59 13.07 5.20
N PRO A 335 0.33 12.76 4.82
CA PRO A 335 -0.67 13.78 4.52
C PRO A 335 -0.91 14.72 5.71
N GLU A 336 -1.34 15.94 5.46
CA GLU A 336 -1.52 16.98 6.49
C GLU A 336 -2.39 16.51 7.67
N ALA A 337 -3.52 15.87 7.39
CA ALA A 337 -4.40 15.33 8.43
C ALA A 337 -3.71 14.32 9.37
N MET A 338 -2.75 13.54 8.87
CA MET A 338 -1.98 12.61 9.69
C MET A 338 -0.89 13.32 10.50
N ILE A 339 -0.28 14.38 9.92
CA ILE A 339 0.68 15.22 10.64
C ILE A 339 -0.02 15.82 11.86
N ASP A 340 -1.15 16.49 11.65
CA ASP A 340 -1.93 17.13 12.70
C ASP A 340 -2.39 16.13 13.76
N ALA A 341 -2.86 14.97 13.34
CA ALA A 341 -3.31 13.92 14.26
C ALA A 341 -2.17 13.38 15.14
N LEU A 342 -0.98 13.10 14.56
CA LEU A 342 0.20 12.62 15.29
C LEU A 342 0.74 13.67 16.27
N GLN A 343 0.79 14.93 15.83
CA GLN A 343 1.19 16.06 16.70
C GLN A 343 0.23 16.23 17.85
N ALA A 344 -1.08 16.25 17.59
CA ALA A 344 -2.11 16.36 18.63
C ALA A 344 -2.04 15.17 19.61
N ALA A 345 -1.82 13.95 19.15
CA ALA A 345 -1.63 12.80 20.00
C ALA A 345 -0.41 12.95 20.91
N ALA A 346 0.74 13.34 20.37
CA ALA A 346 1.97 13.54 21.16
C ALA A 346 1.85 14.69 22.16
N ILE A 347 1.24 15.81 21.78
CA ILE A 347 1.01 16.97 22.68
C ILE A 347 0.07 16.61 23.84
N ARG A 348 -0.94 15.77 23.61
CA ARG A 348 -1.83 15.29 24.69
C ARG A 348 -1.22 14.19 25.57
N GLY A 349 0.05 13.81 25.33
CA GLY A 349 0.81 12.90 26.20
C GLY A 349 0.86 11.44 25.72
N VAL A 350 0.37 11.12 24.50
CA VAL A 350 0.52 9.79 23.89
C VAL A 350 1.99 9.59 23.51
N ASP A 351 2.57 8.41 23.79
CA ASP A 351 3.93 8.07 23.37
C ASP A 351 3.96 7.74 21.89
N VAL A 352 4.22 8.75 21.05
CA VAL A 352 4.28 8.59 19.60
C VAL A 352 5.71 8.35 19.16
N ARG A 353 5.96 7.20 18.50
CA ARG A 353 7.26 6.81 17.96
C ARG A 353 7.15 6.46 16.48
N VAL A 354 7.99 7.10 15.67
CA VAL A 354 8.08 6.84 14.23
C VAL A 354 9.48 6.32 13.91
N MET A 355 9.55 5.16 13.30
CA MET A 355 10.80 4.54 12.88
C MET A 355 10.85 4.46 11.35
N ILE A 356 11.91 5.02 10.76
CA ILE A 356 12.17 5.04 9.33
C ILE A 356 13.59 4.57 9.04
N SER A 357 13.86 4.20 7.79
CA SER A 357 15.21 3.82 7.39
C SER A 357 16.18 5.00 7.42
N LYS A 358 17.42 4.76 7.89
CA LYS A 358 18.52 5.73 7.77
C LYS A 358 18.93 5.94 6.31
N ARG A 359 18.92 4.86 5.51
CA ARG A 359 19.18 4.86 4.06
C ARG A 359 17.96 4.29 3.35
N SER A 360 17.69 4.77 2.13
CA SER A 360 16.55 4.34 1.34
C SER A 360 16.97 3.89 -0.04
N ASP A 361 16.22 2.98 -0.62
CA ASP A 361 16.34 2.56 -2.02
C ASP A 361 15.87 3.66 -3.02
N VAL A 362 15.15 4.68 -2.51
CA VAL A 362 14.73 5.86 -3.28
C VAL A 362 15.26 7.15 -2.60
N PRO A 363 16.47 7.63 -2.97
CA PRO A 363 17.13 8.75 -2.29
C PRO A 363 16.31 10.05 -2.22
N LEU A 364 15.58 10.39 -3.28
CA LEU A 364 14.75 11.59 -3.32
C LEU A 364 13.61 11.55 -2.30
N VAL A 365 12.94 10.39 -2.18
CA VAL A 365 11.88 10.16 -1.19
C VAL A 365 12.44 10.27 0.23
N GLN A 366 13.64 9.74 0.46
CA GLN A 366 14.31 9.85 1.76
C GLN A 366 14.59 11.30 2.15
N LEU A 367 15.09 12.09 1.21
CA LEU A 367 15.36 13.52 1.47
C LEU A 367 14.07 14.30 1.74
N ALA A 368 13.01 14.04 0.96
CA ALA A 368 11.70 14.62 1.22
C ALA A 368 11.15 14.22 2.61
N SER A 369 11.28 12.94 3.02
CA SER A 369 10.86 12.45 4.35
C SER A 369 11.56 13.19 5.50
N ARG A 370 12.84 13.55 5.33
CA ARG A 370 13.61 14.29 6.35
C ARG A 370 13.06 15.69 6.63
N SER A 371 12.37 16.31 5.70
CA SER A 371 11.78 17.64 5.88
C SER A 371 10.65 17.67 6.91
N TYR A 372 9.98 16.53 7.15
CA TYR A 372 8.88 16.40 8.12
C TYR A 372 9.36 16.20 9.55
N ILE A 373 10.60 15.71 9.74
CA ILE A 373 11.11 15.28 11.06
C ILE A 373 11.16 16.43 12.05
N LYS A 374 11.56 17.65 11.63
CA LYS A 374 11.61 18.80 12.51
C LYS A 374 10.25 19.04 13.19
N ASN A 375 9.19 19.12 12.42
CA ASN A 375 7.84 19.39 12.92
C ASN A 375 7.36 18.28 13.88
N MET A 376 7.71 17.03 13.60
CA MET A 376 7.39 15.89 14.50
C MET A 376 8.13 16.05 15.84
N LEU A 377 9.45 16.31 15.82
CA LEU A 377 10.24 16.50 17.04
C LEU A 377 9.81 17.68 17.89
N GLU A 378 9.40 18.79 17.26
CA GLU A 378 8.88 19.99 17.95
C GLU A 378 7.56 19.72 18.69
N SER A 379 6.81 18.71 18.25
CA SER A 379 5.56 18.25 18.89
C SER A 379 5.73 17.03 19.82
N ASN A 380 6.98 16.72 20.25
CA ASN A 380 7.34 15.58 21.10
C ASN A 380 7.17 14.20 20.47
N VAL A 381 6.97 14.07 19.17
CA VAL A 381 7.04 12.78 18.49
C VAL A 381 8.49 12.29 18.47
N LYS A 382 8.73 11.07 18.91
CA LYS A 382 10.05 10.44 18.91
C LYS A 382 10.34 9.81 17.55
N VAL A 383 11.40 10.23 16.88
CA VAL A 383 11.78 9.70 15.56
C VAL A 383 13.05 8.88 15.69
N TYR A 384 13.07 7.71 15.03
CA TYR A 384 14.19 6.76 15.04
C TYR A 384 14.64 6.46 13.62
N PHE A 385 15.96 6.41 13.40
CA PHE A 385 16.58 5.94 12.16
C PHE A 385 17.09 4.51 12.35
N TYR A 386 16.48 3.55 11.66
CA TYR A 386 16.96 2.17 11.62
C TYR A 386 18.30 2.09 10.88
N GLU A 387 19.32 1.45 11.49
CA GLU A 387 20.71 1.49 11.03
C GLU A 387 21.23 0.17 10.45
N LYS A 388 20.61 -0.99 10.79
CA LYS A 388 21.10 -2.32 10.37
C LYS A 388 20.72 -2.72 8.93
N GLY A 389 20.29 -1.80 8.09
CA GLY A 389 19.92 -2.07 6.71
C GLY A 389 18.78 -1.18 6.24
N PHE A 390 17.89 -1.75 5.41
CA PHE A 390 16.71 -1.06 4.92
C PHE A 390 15.46 -1.54 5.64
N LEU A 391 14.85 -0.68 6.44
CA LEU A 391 13.55 -0.94 7.06
C LEU A 391 12.45 -0.68 6.03
N HIS A 392 11.82 -1.75 5.56
CA HIS A 392 10.72 -1.67 4.59
C HIS A 392 9.37 -2.09 5.20
N SER A 393 9.30 -2.29 6.51
CA SER A 393 8.09 -2.64 7.27
C SER A 393 7.00 -1.58 7.13
N LYS A 394 5.75 -2.00 7.05
CA LYS A 394 4.55 -1.18 7.14
C LYS A 394 3.72 -1.78 8.27
N MET A 395 4.06 -1.37 9.48
CA MET A 395 3.43 -1.85 10.70
C MET A 395 3.15 -0.68 11.62
N MET A 396 1.96 -0.66 12.19
CA MET A 396 1.57 0.33 13.19
C MET A 396 0.92 -0.40 14.37
N VAL A 397 1.22 0.07 15.57
CA VAL A 397 0.62 -0.46 16.80
C VAL A 397 0.05 0.69 17.62
N PHE A 398 -1.16 0.50 18.12
CA PHE A 398 -1.89 1.48 18.91
C PHE A 398 -2.32 0.84 20.24
N ASP A 399 -1.96 1.45 21.35
CA ASP A 399 -2.42 1.15 22.71
C ASP A 399 -2.37 -0.33 23.14
N ASP A 400 -1.39 -1.10 22.64
CA ASP A 400 -1.26 -2.54 22.90
C ASP A 400 -2.51 -3.38 22.58
N SER A 401 -3.43 -2.87 21.74
CA SER A 401 -4.71 -3.53 21.42
C SER A 401 -5.07 -3.56 19.94
N LEU A 402 -4.47 -2.68 19.11
CA LEU A 402 -4.68 -2.63 17.67
C LEU A 402 -3.35 -2.69 16.93
N THR A 403 -3.26 -3.58 15.94
CA THR A 403 -2.11 -3.69 15.04
C THR A 403 -2.56 -3.54 13.60
N LEU A 404 -1.87 -2.72 12.81
CA LEU A 404 -2.04 -2.60 11.38
C LEU A 404 -0.82 -3.21 10.69
N ILE A 405 -1.06 -4.10 9.74
CA ILE A 405 -0.01 -4.70 8.91
C ILE A 405 -0.53 -4.86 7.50
N GLY A 406 0.23 -4.35 6.53
CA GLY A 406 -0.16 -4.49 5.14
C GLY A 406 0.87 -3.99 4.15
N SER A 407 0.38 -3.45 3.05
CA SER A 407 1.22 -3.01 1.95
C SER A 407 1.45 -1.49 1.90
N ALA A 408 0.63 -0.70 2.64
CA ALA A 408 0.62 0.75 2.54
C ALA A 408 1.81 1.41 3.25
N ASN A 409 2.62 2.16 2.50
CA ASN A 409 3.60 3.07 3.09
C ASN A 409 2.88 4.29 3.70
N PHE A 410 3.57 5.00 4.58
CA PHE A 410 3.05 6.23 5.18
C PHE A 410 3.32 7.43 4.27
N ASP A 411 2.74 7.38 3.06
CA ASP A 411 2.93 8.38 2.00
C ASP A 411 1.65 8.64 1.17
N PRO A 412 1.56 9.81 0.48
CA PRO A 412 0.37 10.16 -0.31
C PRO A 412 0.11 9.18 -1.46
N ARG A 413 1.16 8.58 -2.01
CA ARG A 413 1.02 7.64 -3.11
C ARG A 413 0.30 6.36 -2.68
N SER A 414 0.64 5.80 -1.52
CA SER A 414 -0.05 4.64 -0.95
C SER A 414 -1.49 4.95 -0.57
N PHE A 415 -1.77 6.16 -0.09
CA PHE A 415 -3.12 6.52 0.36
C PHE A 415 -4.06 7.00 -0.76
N GLU A 416 -3.52 7.45 -1.91
CA GLU A 416 -4.33 8.09 -2.94
C GLU A 416 -4.23 7.46 -4.33
N GLN A 417 -3.13 6.75 -4.64
CA GLN A 417 -2.83 6.32 -6.00
C GLN A 417 -2.65 4.82 -6.17
N ASN A 418 -2.03 4.15 -5.21
CA ASN A 418 -1.80 2.74 -5.27
C ASN A 418 -3.04 1.94 -4.85
N PHE A 419 -3.16 0.72 -5.38
CA PHE A 419 -3.98 -0.32 -4.79
C PHE A 419 -3.22 -0.92 -3.61
N GLU A 420 -3.74 -0.76 -2.41
CA GLU A 420 -3.14 -1.23 -1.16
C GLU A 420 -4.13 -2.11 -0.38
N VAL A 421 -3.60 -2.89 0.54
CA VAL A 421 -4.37 -3.71 1.49
C VAL A 421 -3.73 -3.65 2.87
N GLU A 422 -4.56 -3.52 3.90
CA GLU A 422 -4.13 -3.41 5.29
C GLU A 422 -5.03 -4.28 6.17
N ALA A 423 -4.44 -5.09 7.03
CA ALA A 423 -5.15 -5.83 8.07
C ALA A 423 -5.18 -4.99 9.35
N PHE A 424 -6.36 -4.60 9.79
CA PHE A 424 -6.64 -3.97 11.09
C PHE A 424 -6.97 -5.08 12.07
N ILE A 425 -6.08 -5.39 13.00
CA ILE A 425 -6.12 -6.55 13.89
C ILE A 425 -6.37 -6.07 15.32
N TYR A 426 -7.54 -6.36 15.88
CA TYR A 426 -8.02 -5.87 17.18
C TYR A 426 -7.75 -6.91 18.27
N ASN A 427 -6.47 -7.15 18.61
CA ASN A 427 -6.08 -8.18 19.57
C ASN A 427 -4.82 -7.81 20.36
N GLY A 428 -4.90 -7.89 21.68
CA GLY A 428 -3.80 -7.52 22.56
C GLY A 428 -2.58 -8.43 22.47
N LYS A 429 -2.74 -9.73 22.19
CA LYS A 429 -1.60 -10.64 22.01
C LYS A 429 -0.82 -10.27 20.74
N VAL A 430 -1.51 -10.07 19.61
CA VAL A 430 -0.87 -9.66 18.36
C VAL A 430 -0.21 -8.28 18.50
N ALA A 431 -0.86 -7.35 19.21
CA ALA A 431 -0.28 -6.03 19.48
C ALA A 431 0.99 -6.12 20.35
N LYS A 432 1.00 -7.01 21.34
CA LYS A 432 2.20 -7.28 22.16
C LYS A 432 3.34 -7.83 21.32
N ASP A 433 3.08 -8.83 20.48
CA ASP A 433 4.09 -9.40 19.57
C ASP A 433 4.64 -8.31 18.62
N ALA A 434 3.78 -7.45 18.08
CA ALA A 434 4.17 -6.33 17.23
C ALA A 434 4.99 -5.27 17.99
N ASN A 435 4.68 -4.99 19.25
CA ASN A 435 5.47 -4.10 20.13
C ASN A 435 6.84 -4.67 20.45
N GLU A 436 6.94 -5.97 20.67
CA GLU A 436 8.24 -6.66 20.86
C GLU A 436 9.09 -6.54 19.60
N ILE A 437 8.49 -6.74 18.41
CA ILE A 437 9.13 -6.52 17.11
C ILE A 437 9.64 -5.07 16.99
N PHE A 438 8.78 -4.09 17.29
CA PHE A 438 9.16 -2.68 17.26
C PHE A 438 10.32 -2.38 18.20
N THR A 439 10.32 -2.93 19.41
CA THR A 439 11.34 -2.72 20.44
C THR A 439 12.69 -3.29 20.01
N VAL A 440 12.69 -4.48 19.40
CA VAL A 440 13.91 -5.09 18.83
C VAL A 440 14.48 -4.21 17.72
N ASP A 441 13.65 -3.72 16.80
CA ASP A 441 14.08 -2.82 15.74
C ASP A 441 14.54 -1.45 16.29
N GLN A 442 13.93 -0.96 17.37
CA GLN A 442 14.32 0.27 18.04
C GLN A 442 15.72 0.14 18.65
N SER A 443 16.08 -1.02 19.20
CA SER A 443 17.45 -1.27 19.72
C SER A 443 18.51 -1.22 18.62
N ASN A 444 18.11 -1.39 17.35
CA ASN A 444 18.95 -1.30 16.15
C ASN A 444 18.83 0.07 15.46
N SER A 445 18.25 1.05 16.14
CA SER A 445 17.95 2.37 15.61
C SER A 445 18.60 3.47 16.43
N LYS A 446 18.85 4.61 15.80
CA LYS A 446 19.32 5.83 16.48
C LYS A 446 18.17 6.82 16.61
N GLN A 447 17.88 7.25 17.84
CA GLN A 447 16.91 8.30 18.08
C GLN A 447 17.43 9.64 17.55
N VAL A 448 16.54 10.39 16.89
CA VAL A 448 16.84 11.73 16.39
C VAL A 448 16.57 12.75 17.50
N ILE A 449 17.57 13.55 17.82
CA ILE A 449 17.49 14.58 18.86
C ILE A 449 17.31 15.95 18.19
N LEU A 450 16.26 16.69 18.59
CA LEU A 450 15.92 18.01 17.99
C LEU A 450 17.11 18.96 17.96
N LYS A 451 17.84 19.10 19.07
CA LYS A 451 19.00 20.00 19.16
C LYS A 451 20.10 19.69 18.14
N GLU A 452 20.34 18.38 17.88
CA GLU A 452 21.30 17.93 16.87
C GLU A 452 20.72 18.10 15.45
N TRP A 453 19.43 17.81 15.29
CA TRP A 453 18.74 17.94 14.01
C TRP A 453 18.75 19.36 13.46
N LEU A 454 18.65 20.36 14.34
CA LEU A 454 18.69 21.78 13.99
C LEU A 454 20.09 22.29 13.59
N LYS A 455 21.19 21.60 13.99
CA LYS A 455 22.57 21.95 13.62
C LYS A 455 22.96 21.58 12.19
N ARG A 456 22.10 20.87 11.45
CA ARG A 456 22.40 20.47 10.07
C ARG A 456 22.55 21.68 9.14
N PRO A 457 23.41 21.59 8.08
CA PRO A 457 23.67 22.68 7.16
C PRO A 457 22.37 23.26 6.55
N LEU A 458 22.31 24.58 6.41
CA LEU A 458 21.16 25.28 5.83
C LEU A 458 20.88 24.82 4.39
N SER A 459 21.93 24.56 3.60
CA SER A 459 21.81 24.06 2.22
C SER A 459 21.09 22.70 2.17
N GLN A 460 21.44 21.77 3.08
CA GLN A 460 20.77 20.48 3.16
C GLN A 460 19.29 20.65 3.52
N ARG A 461 19.00 21.47 4.53
CA ARG A 461 17.61 21.74 4.98
C ARG A 461 16.79 22.40 3.88
N PHE A 462 17.38 23.34 3.13
CA PHE A 462 16.74 23.99 2.00
C PHE A 462 16.40 22.97 0.89
N PHE A 463 17.35 22.11 0.55
CA PHE A 463 17.14 21.08 -0.48
C PHE A 463 16.07 20.06 -0.08
N GLU A 464 16.05 19.60 1.18
CA GLU A 464 15.00 18.75 1.73
C GLU A 464 13.61 19.44 1.63
N SER A 465 13.55 20.75 1.91
CA SER A 465 12.31 21.53 1.80
C SER A 465 11.83 21.69 0.36
N VAL A 466 12.76 21.88 -0.58
CA VAL A 466 12.42 21.90 -2.02
C VAL A 466 11.84 20.56 -2.46
N LEU A 467 12.45 19.44 -2.05
CA LEU A 467 11.96 18.11 -2.39
C LEU A 467 10.59 17.81 -1.76
N ARG A 468 10.26 18.39 -0.61
CA ARG A 468 8.93 18.31 0.00
C ARG A 468 7.83 18.83 -0.93
N LEU A 469 8.09 19.83 -1.76
CA LEU A 469 7.12 20.36 -2.72
C LEU A 469 6.71 19.30 -3.77
N PHE A 470 7.57 18.33 -4.01
CA PHE A 470 7.32 17.21 -4.91
C PHE A 470 6.78 15.96 -4.20
N ALA A 471 6.63 15.98 -2.87
CA ALA A 471 6.11 14.84 -2.11
C ALA A 471 4.79 14.26 -2.65
N PRO A 472 3.83 15.06 -3.17
CA PRO A 472 2.61 14.52 -3.78
C PRO A 472 2.84 13.77 -5.10
N LEU A 473 4.04 13.88 -5.68
CA LEU A 473 4.43 13.25 -6.95
C LEU A 473 5.41 12.08 -6.74
N LEU A 474 6.01 11.97 -5.55
CA LEU A 474 6.96 10.93 -5.15
C LEU A 474 6.24 9.75 -4.54
#